data_7ef225f807b5a426fb2663dbe6282784
#
_entry.id   7ef225f807b5a426fb2663dbe6282784
#
_cell.length_a   1.000
_cell.length_b   1.000
_cell.length_c   1.000
_cell.angle_alpha   90.00
_cell.angle_beta   90.00
_cell.angle_gamma   90.00
#
_symmetry.space_group_name_H-M   'P 1'
#
loop_
_entity.id
_entity.type
_entity.pdbx_description
1 polymer ?
#
loop_
_entity_poly.entity_id
_entity_poly.type
_entity_poly.pdbx_seq_one_letter_code
_entity_poly.pdbx_strand_id
1 'polypeptide(L)'
;MSTPANAAAPAAPSTLASSTSASPLAGEQWLALGRALHGAGRYGEAVNALQRAAAQLPLDLEVYRALVASLDASGQVADAASARIGIDAIERRRAVDLFEIGRVYARHKQWDAAGHWLERALMIDPALHAAHICMAWVLRQLGMRHGSGRQACRAYRGQAAFASARRTRRRTVLIVCSSGFANVPFRHLVPPALNRVVRWVIDLGVVGIGWGRARALPPYDIAFNVVGDADLGAFCRAELAQFAESSTAPVLNQPARIERTTRERIQVLLDGIAGIYAPKTCRWPGAGGAAEGLHAAIASAGMDYPVITRPAGEHGGKGVVLMTSPADTLAEPPTGDMYLTAYHEYRSADGYYRKYRVIFIDREPYPYHLAIGRQWLLHYFSADMLSESWKLEEERRFLEDPRAALGGPAWDALRAIGVRMDLDYCGIDFSLLPDGRVLVFEANATMLVHPEVEDDGLRFKNAYIQKIFDALDDLMRRRIGASAQAART
;
A
#
# COMPACT_ATOMS: atom_id res chain seq x y z
N MET A 1 -50.44 40.32 52.69
CA MET A 1 -50.86 41.56 52.03
C MET A 1 -50.27 41.59 50.64
N SER A 2 -51.13 41.39 49.70
CA SER A 2 -51.35 42.06 48.43
C SER A 2 -50.25 41.87 47.33
N THR A 3 -50.57 40.99 46.42
CA THR A 3 -50.26 41.10 44.97
C THR A 3 -50.94 42.39 44.39
N PRO A 4 -50.42 42.87 43.25
CA PRO A 4 -51.13 42.62 42.01
C PRO A 4 -50.14 42.35 40.83
N ALA A 5 -50.46 41.42 39.97
CA ALA A 5 -51.20 41.48 38.68
C ALA A 5 -50.40 42.00 37.52
N ASN A 6 -49.92 41.09 36.72
CA ASN A 6 -50.25 40.74 35.33
C ASN A 6 -50.39 41.92 34.33
N ALA A 7 -49.48 41.91 33.31
CA ALA A 7 -49.78 42.47 32.01
C ALA A 7 -49.06 41.61 30.93
N ALA A 8 -49.87 40.88 30.18
CA ALA A 8 -49.44 40.11 29.02
C ALA A 8 -49.14 41.04 27.85
N ALA A 9 -47.97 40.81 27.16
CA ALA A 9 -47.68 41.38 25.88
C ALA A 9 -48.07 40.39 24.77
N PRO A 10 -48.52 40.83 23.59
CA PRO A 10 -49.12 39.99 22.55
C PRO A 10 -48.09 39.17 21.77
N ALA A 11 -48.49 37.96 21.44
CA ALA A 11 -47.76 37.03 20.62
C ALA A 11 -47.53 37.57 19.19
N ALA A 12 -46.28 37.55 18.73
CA ALA A 12 -45.94 37.76 17.34
C ALA A 12 -46.27 36.51 16.51
N PRO A 13 -46.75 36.64 15.28
CA PRO A 13 -47.12 35.50 14.43
C PRO A 13 -45.88 34.73 14.01
N SER A 14 -45.90 33.41 14.23
CA SER A 14 -44.95 32.45 13.72
C SER A 14 -45.06 32.37 12.17
N THR A 15 -44.15 33.03 11.49
CA THR A 15 -43.90 32.73 10.07
C THR A 15 -43.14 31.40 9.99
N LEU A 16 -43.86 30.33 9.74
CA LEU A 16 -43.37 29.08 9.20
C LEU A 16 -42.72 29.38 7.83
N ALA A 17 -41.40 29.61 7.83
CA ALA A 17 -40.63 29.52 6.61
C ALA A 17 -40.63 28.04 6.19
N SER A 18 -41.49 27.68 5.26
CA SER A 18 -41.45 26.46 4.51
C SER A 18 -40.11 26.43 3.73
N SER A 19 -39.10 25.78 4.31
CA SER A 19 -37.94 25.35 3.53
C SER A 19 -38.41 24.25 2.61
N THR A 20 -38.82 24.63 1.39
CA THR A 20 -38.90 23.71 0.27
C THR A 20 -37.46 23.24 -0.01
N SER A 21 -37.13 22.04 0.46
CA SER A 21 -35.94 21.32 0.00
C SER A 21 -36.14 21.08 -1.49
N ALA A 22 -35.51 21.90 -2.32
CA ALA A 22 -35.48 21.66 -3.75
C ALA A 22 -34.93 20.27 -3.99
N SER A 23 -35.67 19.43 -4.67
CA SER A 23 -35.18 18.10 -5.08
C SER A 23 -33.88 18.29 -5.87
N PRO A 24 -32.87 17.42 -5.67
CA PRO A 24 -31.61 17.53 -6.39
C PRO A 24 -31.87 17.49 -7.90
N LEU A 25 -31.22 18.39 -8.64
CA LEU A 25 -31.35 18.48 -10.10
C LEU A 25 -31.06 17.13 -10.76
N ALA A 26 -31.89 16.75 -11.74
CA ALA A 26 -31.64 15.57 -12.57
C ALA A 26 -30.48 15.82 -13.55
N GLY A 27 -29.90 14.76 -14.10
CA GLY A 27 -28.75 14.84 -15.01
C GLY A 27 -28.96 15.75 -16.21
N GLU A 28 -30.15 15.69 -16.83
CA GLU A 28 -30.53 16.56 -17.94
C GLU A 28 -30.63 18.05 -17.52
N GLN A 29 -31.09 18.33 -16.31
CA GLN A 29 -31.14 19.69 -15.78
C GLN A 29 -29.72 20.22 -15.51
N TRP A 30 -28.81 19.38 -15.04
CA TRP A 30 -27.39 19.72 -14.90
C TRP A 30 -26.74 19.99 -16.26
N LEU A 31 -27.07 19.21 -17.29
CA LEU A 31 -26.59 19.45 -18.67
C LEU A 31 -27.09 20.81 -19.21
N ALA A 32 -28.38 21.08 -19.04
CA ALA A 32 -28.98 22.37 -19.46
C ALA A 32 -28.31 23.56 -18.74
N LEU A 33 -28.13 23.47 -17.43
CA LEU A 33 -27.45 24.48 -16.63
C LEU A 33 -25.99 24.68 -17.10
N GLY A 34 -25.26 23.59 -17.34
CA GLY A 34 -23.87 23.66 -17.81
C GLY A 34 -23.76 24.34 -19.18
N ARG A 35 -24.67 24.06 -20.12
CA ARG A 35 -24.73 24.74 -21.42
C ARG A 35 -25.04 26.22 -21.27
N ALA A 36 -25.97 26.59 -20.41
CA ALA A 36 -26.32 27.99 -20.15
C ALA A 36 -25.13 28.77 -19.53
N LEU A 37 -24.43 28.16 -18.56
CA LEU A 37 -23.24 28.75 -17.95
C LEU A 37 -22.09 28.89 -18.96
N HIS A 38 -21.89 27.91 -19.85
CA HIS A 38 -20.92 28.00 -20.93
C HIS A 38 -21.23 29.20 -21.86
N GLY A 39 -22.50 29.31 -22.31
CA GLY A 39 -22.94 30.44 -23.14
C GLY A 39 -22.82 31.79 -22.47
N ALA A 40 -22.85 31.85 -21.13
CA ALA A 40 -22.60 33.04 -20.34
C ALA A 40 -21.12 33.35 -20.08
N GLY A 41 -20.17 32.55 -20.61
CA GLY A 41 -18.74 32.69 -20.39
C GLY A 41 -18.25 32.23 -19.00
N ARG A 42 -19.12 31.60 -18.20
CA ARG A 42 -18.82 31.08 -16.83
C ARG A 42 -18.28 29.66 -16.89
N TYR A 43 -17.16 29.47 -17.58
CA TYR A 43 -16.64 28.16 -17.98
C TYR A 43 -16.33 27.23 -16.80
N GLY A 44 -15.73 27.74 -15.71
CA GLY A 44 -15.42 26.92 -14.52
C GLY A 44 -16.69 26.38 -13.85
N GLU A 45 -17.75 27.19 -13.78
CA GLU A 45 -19.04 26.76 -13.22
C GLU A 45 -19.77 25.81 -14.19
N ALA A 46 -19.62 26.03 -15.50
CA ALA A 46 -20.13 25.12 -16.52
C ALA A 46 -19.48 23.73 -16.38
N VAL A 47 -18.16 23.65 -16.19
CA VAL A 47 -17.44 22.39 -15.95
C VAL A 47 -18.00 21.67 -14.73
N ASN A 48 -18.19 22.36 -13.59
CA ASN A 48 -18.76 21.77 -12.38
C ASN A 48 -20.18 21.23 -12.60
N ALA A 49 -21.03 21.96 -13.29
CA ALA A 49 -22.38 21.53 -13.61
C ALA A 49 -22.38 20.31 -14.54
N LEU A 50 -21.52 20.31 -15.57
CA LEU A 50 -21.39 19.23 -16.53
C LEU A 50 -20.76 17.96 -15.92
N GLN A 51 -19.88 18.09 -14.96
CA GLN A 51 -19.35 16.95 -14.18
C GLN A 51 -20.45 16.31 -13.37
N ARG A 52 -21.37 17.09 -12.78
CA ARG A 52 -22.57 16.56 -12.09
C ARG A 52 -23.53 15.88 -13.07
N ALA A 53 -23.70 16.42 -14.26
CA ALA A 53 -24.46 15.78 -15.33
C ALA A 53 -23.81 14.43 -15.70
N ALA A 54 -22.49 14.40 -15.90
CA ALA A 54 -21.75 13.19 -16.24
C ALA A 54 -21.77 12.13 -15.14
N ALA A 55 -21.93 12.50 -13.88
CA ALA A 55 -22.10 11.55 -12.78
C ALA A 55 -23.47 10.85 -12.83
N GLN A 56 -24.50 11.52 -13.31
CA GLN A 56 -25.86 10.95 -13.43
C GLN A 56 -26.15 10.35 -14.81
N LEU A 57 -25.49 10.83 -15.85
CA LEU A 57 -25.59 10.40 -17.25
C LEU A 57 -24.21 9.93 -17.76
N PRO A 58 -23.66 8.86 -17.21
CA PRO A 58 -22.23 8.52 -17.33
C PRO A 58 -21.76 8.11 -18.73
N LEU A 59 -22.67 7.75 -19.63
CA LEU A 59 -22.37 7.36 -21.03
C LEU A 59 -23.04 8.30 -22.06
N ASP A 60 -23.56 9.44 -21.63
CA ASP A 60 -24.20 10.41 -22.52
C ASP A 60 -23.18 11.28 -23.25
N LEU A 61 -23.11 11.14 -24.56
CA LEU A 61 -22.15 11.85 -25.42
C LEU A 61 -22.39 13.34 -25.48
N GLU A 62 -23.63 13.82 -25.32
CA GLU A 62 -23.95 15.24 -25.31
C GLU A 62 -23.36 15.94 -24.08
N VAL A 63 -23.38 15.25 -22.94
CA VAL A 63 -22.75 15.72 -21.71
C VAL A 63 -21.24 15.88 -21.93
N TYR A 64 -20.58 14.87 -22.51
CA TYR A 64 -19.13 14.93 -22.75
C TYR A 64 -18.73 15.94 -23.80
N ARG A 65 -19.52 16.13 -24.87
CA ARG A 65 -19.26 17.18 -25.86
C ARG A 65 -19.35 18.57 -25.24
N ALA A 66 -20.36 18.83 -24.42
CA ALA A 66 -20.49 20.09 -23.68
C ALA A 66 -19.37 20.28 -22.67
N LEU A 67 -18.97 19.19 -21.98
CA LEU A 67 -17.88 19.21 -21.02
C LEU A 67 -16.54 19.55 -21.70
N VAL A 68 -16.22 18.93 -22.83
CA VAL A 68 -15.01 19.24 -23.62
C VAL A 68 -14.98 20.71 -24.01
N ALA A 69 -16.07 21.25 -24.55
CA ALA A 69 -16.15 22.66 -24.93
C ALA A 69 -15.84 23.61 -23.74
N SER A 70 -16.39 23.28 -22.56
CA SER A 70 -16.20 24.09 -21.35
C SER A 70 -14.80 23.92 -20.75
N LEU A 71 -14.23 22.72 -20.81
CA LEU A 71 -12.84 22.45 -20.36
C LEU A 71 -11.82 23.18 -21.24
N ASP A 72 -12.01 23.17 -22.57
CA ASP A 72 -11.18 23.92 -23.51
C ASP A 72 -11.23 25.43 -23.22
N ALA A 73 -12.45 25.96 -23.09
CA ALA A 73 -12.65 27.40 -22.83
C ALA A 73 -12.11 27.82 -21.45
N SER A 74 -12.00 26.91 -20.48
CA SER A 74 -11.42 27.15 -19.16
C SER A 74 -9.91 26.86 -19.08
N GLY A 75 -9.27 26.40 -20.17
CA GLY A 75 -7.85 26.09 -20.23
C GLY A 75 -7.44 24.77 -19.57
N GLN A 76 -8.39 23.89 -19.24
CA GLN A 76 -8.13 22.57 -18.63
C GLN A 76 -7.81 21.51 -19.70
N VAL A 77 -6.67 21.67 -20.37
CA VAL A 77 -6.28 20.93 -21.57
C VAL A 77 -6.19 19.41 -21.35
N ALA A 78 -5.64 18.97 -20.21
CA ALA A 78 -5.48 17.55 -19.91
C ALA A 78 -6.84 16.85 -19.71
N ASP A 79 -7.76 17.49 -19.00
CA ASP A 79 -9.10 16.96 -18.76
C ASP A 79 -9.94 16.97 -20.04
N ALA A 80 -9.79 18.00 -20.87
CA ALA A 80 -10.42 18.06 -22.19
C ALA A 80 -9.93 16.94 -23.12
N ALA A 81 -8.63 16.66 -23.12
CA ALA A 81 -8.05 15.54 -23.88
C ALA A 81 -8.59 14.17 -23.39
N SER A 82 -8.66 13.98 -22.07
CA SER A 82 -9.24 12.78 -21.48
C SER A 82 -10.71 12.59 -21.85
N ALA A 83 -11.50 13.68 -21.82
CA ALA A 83 -12.91 13.65 -22.18
C ALA A 83 -13.12 13.34 -23.68
N ARG A 84 -12.24 13.83 -24.58
CA ARG A 84 -12.27 13.49 -26.02
C ARG A 84 -12.00 12.00 -26.26
N ILE A 85 -10.98 11.44 -25.60
CA ILE A 85 -10.70 9.99 -25.67
C ILE A 85 -11.93 9.22 -25.13
N GLY A 86 -12.55 9.73 -24.06
CA GLY A 86 -13.75 9.16 -23.48
C GLY A 86 -14.94 9.13 -24.46
N ILE A 87 -15.15 10.18 -25.23
CA ILE A 87 -16.20 10.23 -26.29
C ILE A 87 -15.98 9.09 -27.29
N ASP A 88 -14.80 8.98 -27.90
CA ASP A 88 -14.50 7.92 -28.87
C ASP A 88 -14.63 6.51 -28.26
N ALA A 89 -14.20 6.36 -27.02
CA ALA A 89 -14.30 5.10 -26.29
C ALA A 89 -15.77 4.70 -25.99
N ILE A 90 -16.62 5.66 -25.63
CA ILE A 90 -18.04 5.43 -25.38
C ILE A 90 -18.77 5.09 -26.70
N GLU A 91 -18.56 5.88 -27.77
CA GLU A 91 -19.14 5.65 -29.09
C GLU A 91 -18.81 4.26 -29.63
N ARG A 92 -17.56 3.83 -29.48
CA ARG A 92 -17.08 2.52 -29.96
C ARG A 92 -17.22 1.41 -28.92
N ARG A 93 -17.79 1.68 -27.75
CA ARG A 93 -17.94 0.75 -26.61
C ARG A 93 -16.62 0.08 -26.21
N ARG A 94 -15.53 0.83 -26.18
CA ARG A 94 -14.19 0.34 -25.83
C ARG A 94 -13.89 0.55 -24.33
N ALA A 95 -14.33 -0.38 -23.51
CA ALA A 95 -14.15 -0.34 -22.06
C ALA A 95 -12.68 -0.21 -21.62
N VAL A 96 -11.75 -0.80 -22.39
CA VAL A 96 -10.31 -0.77 -22.09
C VAL A 96 -9.76 0.65 -22.16
N ASP A 97 -10.20 1.47 -23.11
CA ASP A 97 -9.72 2.85 -23.26
C ASP A 97 -10.20 3.71 -22.08
N LEU A 98 -11.45 3.54 -21.63
CA LEU A 98 -11.96 4.21 -20.44
C LEU A 98 -11.23 3.76 -19.17
N PHE A 99 -10.88 2.49 -19.07
CA PHE A 99 -10.05 1.96 -18.01
C PHE A 99 -8.66 2.61 -18.01
N GLU A 100 -8.02 2.76 -19.17
CA GLU A 100 -6.70 3.41 -19.27
C GLU A 100 -6.75 4.87 -18.83
N ILE A 101 -7.80 5.62 -19.17
CA ILE A 101 -8.01 6.98 -18.66
C ILE A 101 -8.08 6.94 -17.12
N GLY A 102 -8.94 6.10 -16.56
CA GLY A 102 -9.08 5.97 -15.09
C GLY A 102 -7.75 5.58 -14.42
N ARG A 103 -6.95 4.73 -15.06
CA ARG A 103 -5.63 4.32 -14.56
C ARG A 103 -4.62 5.47 -14.55
N VAL A 104 -4.67 6.38 -15.54
CA VAL A 104 -3.84 7.59 -15.57
C VAL A 104 -4.20 8.50 -14.41
N TYR A 105 -5.48 8.83 -14.22
CA TYR A 105 -5.93 9.63 -13.07
C TYR A 105 -5.54 9.01 -11.73
N ALA A 106 -5.67 7.69 -11.58
CA ALA A 106 -5.27 6.97 -10.37
C ALA A 106 -3.76 7.08 -10.08
N ARG A 107 -2.90 7.05 -11.10
CA ARG A 107 -1.45 7.28 -10.95
C ARG A 107 -1.13 8.69 -10.42
N HIS A 108 -1.91 9.67 -10.82
CA HIS A 108 -1.78 11.07 -10.37
C HIS A 108 -2.54 11.34 -9.07
N LYS A 109 -3.03 10.31 -8.38
CA LYS A 109 -3.78 10.39 -7.11
C LYS A 109 -5.08 11.21 -7.20
N GLN A 110 -5.62 11.37 -8.38
CA GLN A 110 -6.92 12.02 -8.64
C GLN A 110 -8.02 10.96 -8.52
N TRP A 111 -8.32 10.56 -7.28
CA TRP A 111 -9.10 9.36 -6.98
C TRP A 111 -10.54 9.42 -7.47
N ASP A 112 -11.21 10.58 -7.32
CA ASP A 112 -12.61 10.75 -7.75
C ASP A 112 -12.72 10.66 -9.27
N ALA A 113 -11.87 11.37 -10.00
CA ALA A 113 -11.82 11.30 -11.46
C ALA A 113 -11.50 9.87 -11.95
N ALA A 114 -10.55 9.20 -11.30
CA ALA A 114 -10.22 7.81 -11.59
C ALA A 114 -11.44 6.90 -11.40
N GLY A 115 -12.14 7.05 -10.27
CA GLY A 115 -13.35 6.28 -9.96
C GLY A 115 -14.42 6.44 -11.03
N HIS A 116 -14.68 7.65 -11.46
CA HIS A 116 -15.67 7.94 -12.51
C HIS A 116 -15.36 7.27 -13.86
N TRP A 117 -14.11 7.31 -14.32
CA TRP A 117 -13.73 6.65 -15.58
C TRP A 117 -13.75 5.13 -15.49
N LEU A 118 -13.33 4.56 -14.35
CA LEU A 118 -13.41 3.12 -14.11
C LEU A 118 -14.84 2.62 -14.04
N GLU A 119 -15.76 3.39 -13.46
CA GLU A 119 -17.18 3.05 -13.42
C GLU A 119 -17.77 2.95 -14.82
N ARG A 120 -17.47 3.91 -15.70
CA ARG A 120 -17.88 3.89 -17.11
C ARG A 120 -17.33 2.69 -17.88
N ALA A 121 -16.06 2.37 -17.65
CA ALA A 121 -15.46 1.17 -18.20
C ALA A 121 -16.23 -0.09 -17.80
N LEU A 122 -16.61 -0.21 -16.52
CA LEU A 122 -17.38 -1.33 -15.98
C LEU A 122 -18.86 -1.34 -16.38
N MET A 123 -19.42 -0.20 -16.76
CA MET A 123 -20.76 -0.14 -17.36
C MET A 123 -20.76 -0.71 -18.79
N ILE A 124 -19.67 -0.51 -19.55
CA ILE A 124 -19.53 -1.06 -20.91
C ILE A 124 -19.15 -2.54 -20.86
N ASP A 125 -18.18 -2.90 -20.03
CA ASP A 125 -17.73 -4.28 -19.81
C ASP A 125 -17.67 -4.62 -18.31
N PRO A 126 -18.75 -5.17 -17.75
CA PRO A 126 -18.77 -5.59 -16.34
C PRO A 126 -17.81 -6.73 -16.00
N ALA A 127 -17.19 -7.38 -17.00
CA ALA A 127 -16.22 -8.46 -16.81
C ALA A 127 -14.77 -7.97 -16.91
N LEU A 128 -14.52 -6.69 -17.11
CA LEU A 128 -13.17 -6.13 -17.23
C LEU A 128 -12.42 -6.19 -15.89
N HIS A 129 -11.74 -7.32 -15.63
CA HIS A 129 -11.05 -7.61 -14.37
C HIS A 129 -10.07 -6.50 -13.96
N ALA A 130 -9.31 -5.94 -14.91
CA ALA A 130 -8.36 -4.88 -14.65
C ALA A 130 -9.02 -3.62 -14.08
N ALA A 131 -10.21 -3.26 -14.59
CA ALA A 131 -10.98 -2.12 -14.09
C ALA A 131 -11.49 -2.36 -12.67
N HIS A 132 -11.96 -3.57 -12.35
CA HIS A 132 -12.36 -3.92 -10.99
C HIS A 132 -11.20 -3.84 -9.98
N ILE A 133 -10.00 -4.32 -10.36
CA ILE A 133 -8.80 -4.23 -9.51
C ILE A 133 -8.43 -2.77 -9.25
N CYS A 134 -8.40 -1.96 -10.31
CA CYS A 134 -8.09 -0.53 -10.19
C CYS A 134 -9.15 0.21 -9.36
N MET A 135 -10.43 -0.08 -9.58
CA MET A 135 -11.53 0.48 -8.79
C MET A 135 -11.44 0.08 -7.31
N ALA A 136 -11.09 -1.17 -7.02
CA ALA A 136 -10.87 -1.61 -5.64
C ALA A 136 -9.79 -0.79 -4.95
N TRP A 137 -8.68 -0.50 -5.67
CA TRP A 137 -7.60 0.34 -5.15
C TRP A 137 -8.05 1.80 -4.95
N VAL A 138 -8.73 2.41 -5.92
CA VAL A 138 -9.27 3.77 -5.84
C VAL A 138 -10.22 3.92 -4.65
N LEU A 139 -11.20 3.02 -4.51
CA LEU A 139 -12.15 3.04 -3.40
C LEU A 139 -11.48 2.92 -2.04
N ARG A 140 -10.37 2.19 -1.96
CA ARG A 140 -9.59 2.14 -0.73
C ARG A 140 -8.91 3.47 -0.41
N GLN A 141 -8.35 4.16 -1.40
CA GLN A 141 -7.75 5.48 -1.19
C GLN A 141 -8.78 6.52 -0.73
N LEU A 142 -10.03 6.37 -1.18
CA LEU A 142 -11.19 7.16 -0.73
C LEU A 142 -11.76 6.70 0.63
N GLY A 143 -11.14 5.74 1.33
CA GLY A 143 -11.62 5.23 2.62
C GLY A 143 -12.81 4.26 2.52
N MET A 144 -13.28 3.92 1.33
CA MET A 144 -14.48 3.10 1.08
C MET A 144 -14.16 1.59 1.11
N ARG A 145 -13.74 1.07 2.27
CA ARG A 145 -13.23 -0.32 2.43
C ARG A 145 -14.20 -1.40 1.95
N HIS A 146 -15.48 -1.32 2.28
CA HIS A 146 -16.49 -2.31 1.84
C HIS A 146 -16.68 -2.31 0.32
N GLY A 147 -16.67 -1.14 -0.32
CA GLY A 147 -16.71 -1.01 -1.78
C GLY A 147 -15.48 -1.62 -2.43
N SER A 148 -14.30 -1.35 -1.87
CA SER A 148 -13.02 -1.92 -2.32
C SER A 148 -13.04 -3.45 -2.32
N GLY A 149 -13.48 -4.08 -1.23
CA GLY A 149 -13.60 -5.55 -1.12
C GLY A 149 -14.54 -6.13 -2.19
N ARG A 150 -15.73 -5.54 -2.38
CA ARG A 150 -16.66 -6.00 -3.42
C ARG A 150 -16.09 -5.93 -4.83
N GLN A 151 -15.33 -4.89 -5.16
CA GLN A 151 -14.69 -4.75 -6.47
C GLN A 151 -13.56 -5.76 -6.66
N ALA A 152 -12.74 -5.97 -5.64
CA ALA A 152 -11.72 -7.02 -5.67
C ALA A 152 -12.35 -8.41 -5.90
N CYS A 153 -13.46 -8.71 -5.22
CA CYS A 153 -14.23 -9.93 -5.42
C CYS A 153 -14.73 -10.09 -6.86
N ARG A 154 -15.26 -9.02 -7.47
CA ARG A 154 -15.72 -9.05 -8.87
C ARG A 154 -14.58 -9.29 -9.86
N ALA A 155 -13.42 -8.68 -9.61
CA ALA A 155 -12.22 -8.85 -10.43
C ALA A 155 -11.78 -10.31 -10.55
N TYR A 156 -11.98 -11.07 -9.51
CA TYR A 156 -11.51 -12.46 -9.44
C TYR A 156 -12.64 -13.50 -9.60
N ARG A 157 -13.88 -13.06 -9.88
CA ARG A 157 -15.03 -13.97 -10.01
C ARG A 157 -14.78 -15.01 -11.10
N GLY A 158 -14.78 -16.28 -10.70
CA GLY A 158 -14.63 -17.42 -11.61
C GLY A 158 -13.19 -17.75 -12.03
N GLN A 159 -12.19 -16.96 -11.63
CA GLN A 159 -10.79 -17.24 -11.95
C GLN A 159 -9.87 -16.81 -10.80
N ALA A 160 -9.42 -17.75 -9.98
CA ALA A 160 -8.47 -17.49 -8.89
C ALA A 160 -7.01 -17.61 -9.32
N ALA A 161 -6.72 -18.33 -10.42
CA ALA A 161 -5.37 -18.54 -10.90
C ALA A 161 -5.16 -17.95 -12.29
N PHE A 162 -4.09 -17.17 -12.44
CA PHE A 162 -3.73 -16.44 -13.66
C PHE A 162 -2.32 -16.84 -14.10
N ALA A 163 -2.19 -17.43 -15.28
CA ALA A 163 -0.89 -17.82 -15.84
C ALA A 163 -0.39 -16.79 -16.86
N SER A 164 0.93 -16.55 -16.86
CA SER A 164 1.56 -15.72 -17.89
C SER A 164 1.54 -16.42 -19.27
N ALA A 165 1.25 -15.68 -20.35
CA ALA A 165 0.98 -16.22 -21.67
C ALA A 165 2.18 -16.84 -22.42
N ARG A 166 3.42 -16.70 -21.96
CA ARG A 166 4.62 -17.14 -22.71
C ARG A 166 5.01 -18.59 -22.40
N ARG A 167 5.36 -19.37 -23.42
CA ARG A 167 5.55 -20.83 -23.37
C ARG A 167 6.96 -21.34 -23.04
N THR A 168 8.01 -20.54 -23.11
CA THR A 168 9.41 -21.01 -22.93
C THR A 168 9.97 -20.56 -21.60
N ARG A 169 10.01 -21.44 -20.58
CA ARG A 169 10.42 -21.06 -19.24
C ARG A 169 11.04 -22.20 -18.44
N ARG A 170 12.00 -21.81 -17.59
CA ARG A 170 12.81 -22.75 -16.80
C ARG A 170 12.00 -23.51 -15.76
N ARG A 171 10.96 -22.85 -15.17
CA ARG A 171 10.12 -23.41 -14.09
C ARG A 171 8.79 -22.68 -14.00
N THR A 172 7.83 -23.31 -13.34
CA THR A 172 6.54 -22.70 -12.98
C THR A 172 6.56 -22.28 -11.52
N VAL A 173 6.41 -20.99 -11.25
CA VAL A 173 6.32 -20.42 -9.91
C VAL A 173 4.88 -20.07 -9.61
N LEU A 174 4.32 -20.68 -8.55
CA LEU A 174 3.02 -20.31 -8.01
C LEU A 174 3.20 -19.12 -7.06
N ILE A 175 2.68 -17.97 -7.41
CA ILE A 175 2.62 -16.79 -6.53
C ILE A 175 1.32 -16.88 -5.74
N VAL A 176 1.42 -17.18 -4.45
CA VAL A 176 0.28 -17.20 -3.53
C VAL A 176 0.12 -15.79 -2.97
N CYS A 177 -0.98 -15.13 -3.33
CA CYS A 177 -1.24 -13.73 -2.97
C CYS A 177 -2.65 -13.57 -2.40
N SER A 178 -2.88 -12.46 -1.69
CA SER A 178 -4.22 -12.02 -1.30
C SER A 178 -4.81 -11.04 -2.32
N SER A 179 -6.11 -10.86 -2.29
CA SER A 179 -6.81 -9.81 -3.04
C SER A 179 -6.53 -8.41 -2.46
N GLY A 180 -5.96 -8.36 -1.22
CA GLY A 180 -5.67 -7.15 -0.48
C GLY A 180 -4.25 -6.61 -0.69
N PHE A 181 -3.81 -5.81 0.26
CA PHE A 181 -2.56 -5.02 0.19
C PHE A 181 -1.40 -5.65 1.00
N ALA A 182 -1.60 -6.87 1.49
CA ALA A 182 -0.61 -7.60 2.27
C ALA A 182 0.56 -8.15 1.43
N ASN A 183 0.51 -7.99 0.10
CA ASN A 183 1.41 -8.68 -0.82
C ASN A 183 2.74 -7.96 -1.00
N VAL A 184 3.82 -8.74 -1.03
CA VAL A 184 5.13 -8.29 -1.51
C VAL A 184 5.04 -7.94 -3.00
N PRO A 185 5.64 -6.84 -3.47
CA PRO A 185 5.78 -6.55 -4.89
C PRO A 185 6.77 -7.52 -5.55
N PHE A 186 6.28 -8.64 -6.07
CA PHE A 186 7.09 -9.77 -6.56
C PHE A 186 7.56 -9.67 -8.01
N ARG A 187 7.11 -8.68 -8.77
CA ARG A 187 7.31 -8.64 -10.24
C ARG A 187 8.78 -8.63 -10.67
N HIS A 188 9.63 -7.95 -9.92
CA HIS A 188 11.08 -7.93 -10.16
C HIS A 188 11.78 -9.15 -9.54
N LEU A 189 11.27 -9.64 -8.41
CA LEU A 189 11.78 -10.82 -7.70
C LEU A 189 11.56 -12.12 -8.51
N VAL A 190 10.41 -12.23 -9.18
CA VAL A 190 10.04 -13.40 -10.01
C VAL A 190 9.65 -12.90 -11.40
N PRO A 191 10.64 -12.48 -12.21
CA PRO A 191 10.35 -11.88 -13.51
C PRO A 191 9.69 -12.86 -14.47
N PRO A 192 8.59 -12.47 -15.13
CA PRO A 192 7.93 -13.31 -16.13
C PRO A 192 8.78 -13.61 -17.35
N ALA A 193 9.90 -12.96 -17.56
CA ALA A 193 10.87 -13.30 -18.61
C ALA A 193 11.58 -14.64 -18.35
N LEU A 194 11.83 -14.99 -17.09
CA LEU A 194 12.56 -16.19 -16.68
C LEU A 194 11.65 -17.32 -16.17
N ASN A 195 10.43 -17.00 -15.69
CA ASN A 195 9.55 -17.94 -15.03
C ASN A 195 8.18 -18.01 -15.69
N ARG A 196 7.56 -19.18 -15.69
CA ARG A 196 6.12 -19.28 -15.88
C ARG A 196 5.46 -18.92 -14.55
N VAL A 197 4.90 -17.71 -14.44
CA VAL A 197 4.25 -17.23 -13.23
C VAL A 197 2.77 -17.62 -13.26
N VAL A 198 2.34 -18.36 -12.27
CA VAL A 198 0.93 -18.61 -11.97
C VAL A 198 0.60 -17.83 -10.71
N ARG A 199 -0.28 -16.84 -10.80
CA ARG A 199 -0.74 -16.09 -9.64
C ARG A 199 -2.04 -16.68 -9.13
N TRP A 200 -2.09 -17.04 -7.86
CA TRP A 200 -3.28 -17.55 -7.19
C TRP A 200 -3.67 -16.64 -6.03
N VAL A 201 -4.93 -16.18 -6.05
CA VAL A 201 -5.51 -15.30 -5.03
C VAL A 201 -6.24 -16.18 -4.02
N ILE A 202 -5.62 -16.40 -2.85
CA ILE A 202 -6.02 -17.43 -1.89
C ILE A 202 -7.29 -17.08 -1.10
N ASP A 203 -7.52 -15.81 -0.82
CA ASP A 203 -8.58 -15.33 0.07
C ASP A 203 -9.96 -15.19 -0.60
N LEU A 204 -10.10 -15.55 -1.84
CA LEU A 204 -11.39 -15.41 -2.55
C LEU A 204 -12.48 -16.32 -1.97
N GLY A 205 -12.12 -17.42 -1.33
CA GLY A 205 -13.04 -18.29 -0.60
C GLY A 205 -13.56 -17.67 0.70
N VAL A 206 -12.73 -16.88 1.38
CA VAL A 206 -13.03 -16.25 2.69
C VAL A 206 -14.03 -15.08 2.55
N VAL A 207 -14.02 -14.39 1.41
CA VAL A 207 -14.85 -13.20 1.19
C VAL A 207 -16.28 -13.53 0.73
N GLY A 208 -16.71 -14.80 0.91
CA GLY A 208 -18.09 -15.21 0.64
C GLY A 208 -18.45 -15.35 -0.84
N ILE A 209 -17.46 -15.43 -1.72
CA ILE A 209 -17.67 -15.80 -3.10
C ILE A 209 -17.71 -17.32 -3.15
N GLY A 210 -18.91 -17.89 -3.15
CA GLY A 210 -19.11 -19.32 -3.25
C GLY A 210 -18.33 -19.91 -4.43
N TRP A 211 -17.22 -20.55 -4.15
CA TRP A 211 -16.47 -21.36 -5.10
C TRP A 211 -17.25 -22.64 -5.35
N GLY A 212 -18.05 -22.64 -6.40
CA GLY A 212 -18.47 -23.91 -6.95
C GLY A 212 -17.23 -24.67 -7.43
N ARG A 213 -16.80 -25.69 -6.67
CA ARG A 213 -15.66 -26.60 -6.88
C ARG A 213 -14.37 -25.87 -7.27
N ALA A 214 -13.43 -25.77 -6.34
CA ALA A 214 -12.07 -25.28 -6.58
C ALA A 214 -11.50 -25.98 -7.82
N ARG A 215 -11.27 -25.23 -8.89
CA ARG A 215 -10.47 -25.73 -10.01
C ARG A 215 -9.10 -26.08 -9.45
N ALA A 216 -8.64 -27.30 -9.68
CA ALA A 216 -7.30 -27.73 -9.27
C ALA A 216 -6.27 -26.70 -9.78
N LEU A 217 -5.34 -26.32 -8.91
CA LEU A 217 -4.23 -25.45 -9.31
C LEU A 217 -3.46 -26.14 -10.45
N PRO A 218 -3.01 -25.38 -11.46
CA PRO A 218 -2.14 -25.95 -12.48
C PRO A 218 -0.85 -26.41 -11.83
N PRO A 219 -0.15 -27.43 -12.38
CA PRO A 219 1.13 -27.90 -11.87
C PRO A 219 2.14 -26.74 -11.72
N TYR A 220 2.86 -26.73 -10.61
CA TYR A 220 3.92 -25.78 -10.30
C TYR A 220 5.11 -26.47 -9.63
N ASP A 221 6.30 -25.89 -9.82
CA ASP A 221 7.56 -26.45 -9.32
C ASP A 221 7.89 -25.92 -7.90
N ILE A 222 7.44 -24.70 -7.60
CA ILE A 222 7.65 -24.02 -6.32
C ILE A 222 6.54 -23.00 -6.09
N ALA A 223 6.13 -22.80 -4.85
CA ALA A 223 5.24 -21.73 -4.44
C ALA A 223 6.01 -20.62 -3.70
N PHE A 224 5.66 -19.37 -3.96
CA PHE A 224 6.13 -18.23 -3.18
C PHE A 224 4.93 -17.54 -2.54
N ASN A 225 4.84 -17.63 -1.23
CA ASN A 225 3.86 -16.89 -0.45
C ASN A 225 4.28 -15.42 -0.37
N VAL A 226 3.60 -14.56 -1.11
CA VAL A 226 3.86 -13.13 -1.15
C VAL A 226 2.94 -12.33 -0.20
N VAL A 227 2.06 -12.97 0.57
CA VAL A 227 1.30 -12.32 1.63
C VAL A 227 2.25 -12.10 2.81
N GLY A 228 3.04 -11.04 2.72
CA GLY A 228 4.17 -10.78 3.62
C GLY A 228 3.87 -9.84 4.78
N ASP A 229 2.74 -9.12 4.75
CA ASP A 229 2.31 -8.29 5.88
C ASP A 229 1.49 -9.11 6.87
N ALA A 230 2.00 -9.24 8.07
CA ALA A 230 1.37 -10.07 9.11
C ALA A 230 0.04 -9.50 9.63
N ASP A 231 -0.14 -8.17 9.60
CA ASP A 231 -1.38 -7.50 10.02
C ASP A 231 -2.43 -7.53 8.92
N LEU A 232 -2.06 -7.05 7.74
CA LEU A 232 -2.97 -6.98 6.59
C LEU A 232 -3.32 -8.36 6.02
N GLY A 233 -2.47 -9.37 6.22
CA GLY A 233 -2.68 -10.75 5.80
C GLY A 233 -3.41 -11.63 6.82
N ALA A 234 -3.71 -11.12 8.01
CA ALA A 234 -4.30 -11.89 9.09
C ALA A 234 -5.62 -12.59 8.72
N PHE A 235 -6.41 -11.99 7.84
CA PHE A 235 -7.73 -12.50 7.43
C PHE A 235 -7.69 -13.77 6.55
N CYS A 236 -6.55 -14.11 5.94
CA CYS A 236 -6.38 -15.32 5.12
C CYS A 236 -5.31 -16.27 5.68
N ARG A 237 -4.99 -16.14 6.95
CA ARG A 237 -3.94 -16.92 7.65
C ARG A 237 -4.22 -18.41 7.64
N ALA A 238 -5.46 -18.81 7.93
CA ALA A 238 -5.86 -20.20 7.99
C ALA A 238 -5.72 -20.89 6.64
N GLU A 239 -6.13 -20.23 5.57
CA GLU A 239 -6.03 -20.73 4.21
C GLU A 239 -4.57 -20.85 3.76
N LEU A 240 -3.73 -19.89 4.12
CA LEU A 240 -2.30 -19.92 3.85
C LEU A 240 -1.62 -21.10 4.58
N ALA A 241 -1.96 -21.34 5.83
CA ALA A 241 -1.45 -22.46 6.62
C ALA A 241 -1.86 -23.80 5.99
N GLN A 242 -3.15 -23.97 5.70
CA GLN A 242 -3.68 -25.17 5.05
C GLN A 242 -3.02 -25.42 3.68
N PHE A 243 -2.81 -24.37 2.88
CA PHE A 243 -2.10 -24.50 1.61
C PHE A 243 -0.65 -24.95 1.85
N ALA A 244 0.07 -24.32 2.77
CA ALA A 244 1.47 -24.65 3.02
C ALA A 244 1.67 -26.09 3.50
N GLU A 245 0.73 -26.62 4.29
CA GLU A 245 0.71 -28.00 4.76
C GLU A 245 0.38 -29.01 3.66
N SER A 246 -0.52 -28.65 2.74
CA SER A 246 -0.99 -29.54 1.67
C SER A 246 -0.15 -29.48 0.39
N SER A 247 0.76 -28.51 0.25
CA SER A 247 1.59 -28.34 -0.94
C SER A 247 2.64 -29.44 -1.06
N THR A 248 2.65 -30.13 -2.18
CA THR A 248 3.70 -31.14 -2.51
C THR A 248 4.98 -30.50 -3.05
N ALA A 249 4.94 -29.24 -3.47
CA ALA A 249 6.11 -28.47 -3.90
C ALA A 249 6.60 -27.57 -2.76
N PRO A 250 7.88 -27.17 -2.75
CA PRO A 250 8.42 -26.26 -1.76
C PRO A 250 7.64 -24.94 -1.69
N VAL A 251 7.39 -24.44 -0.48
CA VAL A 251 6.72 -23.16 -0.23
C VAL A 251 7.72 -22.20 0.41
N LEU A 252 8.08 -21.13 -0.30
CA LEU A 252 8.89 -20.04 0.25
C LEU A 252 8.04 -19.13 1.14
N ASN A 253 8.63 -18.61 2.18
CA ASN A 253 7.99 -17.75 3.18
C ASN A 253 6.81 -18.43 3.86
N GLN A 254 7.12 -19.36 4.74
CA GLN A 254 6.13 -20.09 5.54
C GLN A 254 5.23 -19.13 6.33
N PRO A 255 3.89 -19.29 6.28
CA PRO A 255 2.93 -18.38 6.92
C PRO A 255 3.18 -18.17 8.40
N ALA A 256 3.46 -19.24 9.15
CA ALA A 256 3.72 -19.18 10.59
C ALA A 256 4.96 -18.32 10.95
N ARG A 257 5.92 -18.17 10.04
CA ARG A 257 7.10 -17.33 10.24
C ARG A 257 6.78 -15.86 9.97
N ILE A 258 5.94 -15.57 8.96
CA ILE A 258 5.47 -14.22 8.67
C ILE A 258 4.67 -13.66 9.85
N GLU A 259 3.85 -14.49 10.52
CA GLU A 259 3.06 -14.06 11.69
C GLU A 259 3.90 -13.52 12.84
N ARG A 260 5.17 -13.88 12.90
CA ARG A 260 6.13 -13.40 13.92
C ARG A 260 6.68 -12.02 13.61
N THR A 261 6.35 -11.43 12.46
CA THR A 261 6.93 -10.17 11.97
C THR A 261 6.03 -8.95 12.19
N THR A 262 4.95 -9.06 12.99
CA THR A 262 4.23 -7.87 13.44
C THR A 262 5.15 -6.99 14.30
N ARG A 263 4.92 -5.69 14.31
CA ARG A 263 5.85 -4.74 14.97
C ARG A 263 6.03 -5.02 16.45
N GLU A 264 4.98 -5.41 17.16
CA GLU A 264 5.06 -5.77 18.57
C GLU A 264 5.76 -7.12 18.83
N ARG A 265 5.79 -8.03 17.84
CA ARG A 265 6.45 -9.33 17.97
C ARG A 265 7.93 -9.29 17.59
N ILE A 266 8.34 -8.36 16.73
CA ILE A 266 9.74 -8.26 16.29
C ILE A 266 10.68 -8.01 17.45
N GLN A 267 10.34 -7.14 18.40
CA GLN A 267 11.20 -6.91 19.57
C GLN A 267 11.45 -8.21 20.37
N VAL A 268 10.39 -9.02 20.55
CA VAL A 268 10.47 -10.31 21.25
C VAL A 268 11.24 -11.33 20.41
N LEU A 269 11.00 -11.35 19.10
CA LEU A 269 11.69 -12.25 18.19
C LEU A 269 13.20 -12.01 18.17
N LEU A 270 13.63 -10.77 18.24
CA LEU A 270 15.04 -10.37 18.14
C LEU A 270 15.73 -10.26 19.51
N ASP A 271 14.99 -10.46 20.59
CA ASP A 271 15.55 -10.41 21.93
C ASP A 271 16.69 -11.42 22.13
N GLY A 272 17.69 -11.01 22.91
CA GLY A 272 18.88 -11.81 23.19
C GLY A 272 19.91 -11.90 22.05
N ILE A 273 19.70 -11.25 20.91
CA ILE A 273 20.74 -11.13 19.87
C ILE A 273 21.72 -10.03 20.28
N ALA A 274 22.99 -10.38 20.42
CA ALA A 274 24.05 -9.41 20.78
C ALA A 274 24.16 -8.31 19.72
N GLY A 275 24.36 -7.06 20.16
CA GLY A 275 24.55 -5.91 19.25
C GLY A 275 23.27 -5.37 18.62
N ILE A 276 22.09 -5.78 19.08
CA ILE A 276 20.80 -5.27 18.57
C ILE A 276 20.07 -4.48 19.66
N TYR A 277 19.37 -3.46 19.21
CA TYR A 277 18.38 -2.74 19.98
C TYR A 277 17.07 -2.67 19.21
N ALA A 278 16.06 -3.45 19.62
CA ALA A 278 14.72 -3.40 19.10
C ALA A 278 13.84 -2.59 20.08
N PRO A 279 13.35 -1.39 19.71
CA PRO A 279 12.56 -0.55 20.60
C PRO A 279 11.28 -1.25 21.07
N LYS A 280 10.92 -1.02 22.33
CA LYS A 280 9.68 -1.52 22.91
C LYS A 280 8.50 -1.04 22.07
N THR A 281 7.67 -1.97 21.64
CA THR A 281 6.50 -1.69 20.80
C THR A 281 5.29 -2.45 21.34
N CYS A 282 4.16 -1.78 21.46
CA CYS A 282 2.88 -2.43 21.80
C CYS A 282 1.80 -2.01 20.81
N ARG A 283 0.75 -2.82 20.73
CA ARG A 283 -0.47 -2.51 19.98
C ARG A 283 -1.49 -1.87 20.92
N TRP A 284 -2.12 -0.81 20.46
CA TRP A 284 -3.21 -0.15 21.12
C TRP A 284 -4.45 -0.13 20.21
N PRO A 285 -5.61 -0.66 20.66
CA PRO A 285 -6.84 -0.60 19.90
C PRO A 285 -7.38 0.84 19.91
N GLY A 286 -7.09 1.60 18.85
CA GLY A 286 -7.44 3.02 18.76
C GLY A 286 -8.93 3.30 18.56
N ALA A 287 -9.71 2.32 18.08
CA ALA A 287 -11.13 2.47 17.82
C ALA A 287 -11.93 2.64 19.14
N GLY A 288 -12.48 3.86 19.35
CA GLY A 288 -13.25 4.21 20.55
C GLY A 288 -12.43 4.73 21.74
N GLY A 289 -11.09 4.87 21.59
CA GLY A 289 -10.22 5.43 22.62
C GLY A 289 -10.17 6.96 22.56
N ALA A 290 -10.56 7.64 23.66
CA ALA A 290 -10.23 9.04 23.87
C ALA A 290 -8.70 9.23 23.94
N ALA A 291 -8.20 10.45 23.73
CA ALA A 291 -6.77 10.77 23.87
C ALA A 291 -6.18 10.30 25.21
N GLU A 292 -6.98 10.34 26.28
CA GLU A 292 -6.64 9.81 27.61
C GLU A 292 -6.28 8.32 27.57
N GLY A 293 -6.93 7.51 26.72
CA GLY A 293 -6.63 6.10 26.54
C GLY A 293 -5.26 5.84 25.89
N LEU A 294 -4.79 6.74 25.02
CA LEU A 294 -3.48 6.65 24.40
C LEU A 294 -2.37 6.83 25.44
N HIS A 295 -2.43 7.88 26.26
CA HIS A 295 -1.43 8.16 27.29
C HIS A 295 -1.44 7.09 28.39
N ALA A 296 -2.62 6.60 28.78
CA ALA A 296 -2.75 5.46 29.68
C ALA A 296 -2.11 4.17 29.11
N ALA A 297 -2.27 3.92 27.81
CA ALA A 297 -1.66 2.77 27.14
C ALA A 297 -0.11 2.90 27.10
N ILE A 298 0.43 4.09 26.83
CA ILE A 298 1.87 4.36 26.89
C ILE A 298 2.41 4.08 28.31
N ALA A 299 1.77 4.61 29.33
CA ALA A 299 2.16 4.41 30.74
C ALA A 299 2.04 2.93 31.15
N SER A 300 0.94 2.25 30.79
CA SER A 300 0.73 0.84 31.09
C SER A 300 1.76 -0.07 30.39
N ALA A 301 2.21 0.34 29.20
CA ALA A 301 3.29 -0.34 28.51
C ALA A 301 4.66 -0.06 29.14
N GLY A 302 4.75 0.81 30.16
CA GLY A 302 6.02 1.22 30.77
C GLY A 302 6.96 1.86 29.74
N MET A 303 6.45 2.77 28.94
CA MET A 303 7.21 3.57 27.97
C MET A 303 7.32 5.01 28.47
N ASP A 304 8.50 5.58 28.33
CA ASP A 304 8.74 7.01 28.54
C ASP A 304 8.67 7.77 27.23
N TYR A 305 8.28 9.05 27.29
CA TYR A 305 8.35 9.94 26.13
C TYR A 305 9.79 10.26 25.73
N PRO A 306 10.07 10.40 24.42
CA PRO A 306 9.14 10.41 23.27
C PRO A 306 8.67 9.01 22.85
N VAL A 307 7.44 8.95 22.31
CA VAL A 307 6.83 7.73 21.76
C VAL A 307 6.37 7.96 20.33
N ILE A 308 6.68 7.06 19.43
CA ILE A 308 6.15 7.06 18.06
C ILE A 308 4.80 6.35 18.04
N THR A 309 3.79 7.04 17.51
CA THR A 309 2.49 6.44 17.21
C THR A 309 2.33 6.25 15.72
N ARG A 310 1.69 5.15 15.29
CA ARG A 310 1.39 4.90 13.88
C ARG A 310 0.21 3.96 13.69
N PRO A 311 -0.63 4.14 12.66
CA PRO A 311 -1.69 3.19 12.35
C PRO A 311 -1.12 1.81 11.98
N ALA A 312 -1.74 0.73 12.46
CA ALA A 312 -1.41 -0.62 12.04
C ALA A 312 -1.82 -0.83 10.57
N GLY A 313 -0.98 -1.55 9.81
CA GLY A 313 -1.20 -1.81 8.38
C GLY A 313 -0.97 -0.62 7.45
N GLU A 314 -0.43 0.51 7.94
CA GLU A 314 0.03 1.60 7.09
C GLU A 314 1.55 1.54 6.90
N HIS A 315 2.00 1.88 5.67
CA HIS A 315 3.40 1.87 5.25
C HIS A 315 3.85 3.26 4.77
N GLY A 316 5.16 3.45 4.59
CA GLY A 316 5.73 4.68 4.03
C GLY A 316 5.58 5.91 4.94
N GLY A 317 5.50 5.75 6.26
CA GLY A 317 5.43 6.85 7.23
C GLY A 317 4.09 7.56 7.34
N LYS A 318 3.06 7.08 6.64
CA LYS A 318 1.73 7.68 6.70
C LYS A 318 1.13 7.55 8.10
N GLY A 319 0.69 8.68 8.67
CA GLY A 319 0.09 8.74 10.01
C GLY A 319 1.08 8.49 11.16
N VAL A 320 2.39 8.55 10.91
CA VAL A 320 3.41 8.45 11.95
C VAL A 320 3.54 9.79 12.66
N VAL A 321 3.40 9.79 14.00
CA VAL A 321 3.53 10.98 14.85
C VAL A 321 4.50 10.68 15.96
N LEU A 322 5.39 11.63 16.27
CA LEU A 322 6.24 11.60 17.45
C LEU A 322 5.55 12.39 18.57
N MET A 323 5.16 11.69 19.61
CA MET A 323 4.63 12.25 20.85
C MET A 323 5.79 12.53 21.77
N THR A 324 6.02 13.81 22.13
CA THR A 324 7.15 14.23 22.93
C THR A 324 6.80 14.37 24.40
N SER A 325 5.52 14.49 24.70
CA SER A 325 4.97 14.70 26.05
C SER A 325 3.54 14.20 26.20
N PRO A 326 3.04 14.05 27.43
CA PRO A 326 1.61 13.76 27.67
C PRO A 326 0.64 14.86 27.22
N ALA A 327 1.14 16.03 26.85
CA ALA A 327 0.28 17.11 26.33
C ALA A 327 0.04 17.00 24.83
N ASP A 328 0.79 16.16 24.12
CA ASP A 328 0.62 15.98 22.69
C ASP A 328 -0.61 15.15 22.38
N THR A 329 -1.31 15.50 21.31
CA THR A 329 -2.54 14.82 20.87
C THR A 329 -2.42 14.41 19.40
N LEU A 330 -3.17 13.39 19.01
CA LEU A 330 -3.34 13.05 17.60
C LEU A 330 -4.27 14.07 16.95
N ALA A 331 -3.92 14.51 15.74
CA ALA A 331 -4.71 15.47 14.97
C ALA A 331 -6.13 14.95 14.65
N GLU A 332 -6.26 13.64 14.46
CA GLU A 332 -7.52 12.95 14.21
C GLU A 332 -7.62 11.71 15.11
N PRO A 333 -8.83 11.38 15.60
CA PRO A 333 -9.04 10.14 16.33
C PRO A 333 -8.70 8.91 15.44
N PRO A 334 -7.98 7.92 15.97
CA PRO A 334 -7.66 6.73 15.19
C PRO A 334 -8.90 5.90 14.90
N THR A 335 -9.01 5.43 13.65
CA THR A 335 -10.13 4.59 13.19
C THR A 335 -9.87 3.09 13.34
N GLY A 336 -8.71 2.69 13.86
CA GLY A 336 -8.28 1.30 14.01
C GLY A 336 -7.07 1.18 14.93
N ASP A 337 -6.50 -0.02 14.98
CA ASP A 337 -5.33 -0.31 15.80
C ASP A 337 -4.16 0.61 15.47
N MET A 338 -3.43 0.99 16.52
CA MET A 338 -2.20 1.78 16.45
C MET A 338 -1.03 0.98 17.05
N TYR A 339 0.15 1.22 16.55
CA TYR A 339 1.39 0.85 17.22
C TYR A 339 1.94 2.02 18.00
N LEU A 340 2.35 1.77 19.22
CA LEU A 340 3.09 2.67 20.11
C LEU A 340 4.49 2.10 20.23
N THR A 341 5.50 2.89 19.84
CA THR A 341 6.92 2.46 19.85
C THR A 341 7.76 3.47 20.61
N ALA A 342 8.54 3.02 21.57
CA ALA A 342 9.50 3.88 22.28
C ALA A 342 10.47 4.50 21.27
N TYR A 343 10.56 5.83 21.26
CA TYR A 343 11.52 6.51 20.40
C TYR A 343 12.93 6.40 20.95
N HIS A 344 13.88 6.21 20.09
CA HIS A 344 15.28 6.28 20.41
C HIS A 344 15.99 7.24 19.47
N GLU A 345 16.71 8.22 20.02
CA GLU A 345 17.48 9.17 19.21
C GLU A 345 18.65 8.44 18.54
N TYR A 346 18.77 8.62 17.22
CA TYR A 346 19.78 7.94 16.40
C TYR A 346 20.54 8.87 15.46
N ARG A 347 20.48 10.18 15.73
CA ARG A 347 21.21 11.19 14.98
C ARG A 347 22.70 10.95 15.14
N SER A 348 23.40 10.89 14.02
CA SER A 348 24.86 10.78 14.00
C SER A 348 25.53 12.08 14.46
N ALA A 349 26.79 12.01 14.82
CA ALA A 349 27.57 13.17 15.34
C ALA A 349 27.64 14.33 14.33
N ASP A 350 27.52 14.07 13.04
CA ASP A 350 27.47 15.06 11.97
C ASP A 350 26.10 15.76 11.83
N GLY A 351 25.11 15.41 12.66
CA GLY A 351 23.79 15.99 12.68
C GLY A 351 22.81 15.37 11.66
N TYR A 352 23.21 14.34 10.95
CA TYR A 352 22.35 13.62 10.02
C TYR A 352 21.81 12.33 10.63
N TYR A 353 20.64 11.91 10.14
CA TYR A 353 20.06 10.60 10.37
C TYR A 353 20.43 9.67 9.22
N ARG A 354 20.70 8.41 9.53
CA ARG A 354 20.98 7.36 8.56
C ARG A 354 19.99 6.22 8.72
N LYS A 355 19.40 5.79 7.64
CA LYS A 355 18.52 4.63 7.61
C LYS A 355 18.99 3.67 6.54
N TYR A 356 19.42 2.52 6.96
CA TYR A 356 19.88 1.43 6.12
C TYR A 356 18.75 0.47 5.85
N ARG A 357 18.73 -0.14 4.66
CA ARG A 357 17.91 -1.30 4.36
C ARG A 357 18.78 -2.44 3.89
N VAL A 358 18.52 -3.62 4.48
CA VAL A 358 19.11 -4.90 4.09
C VAL A 358 17.95 -5.85 3.75
N ILE A 359 18.12 -6.61 2.68
CA ILE A 359 17.22 -7.68 2.27
C ILE A 359 17.87 -9.01 2.63
N PHE A 360 17.09 -9.92 3.17
CA PHE A 360 17.54 -11.28 3.45
C PHE A 360 16.99 -12.23 2.39
N ILE A 361 17.88 -12.99 1.79
CA ILE A 361 17.54 -14.12 0.92
C ILE A 361 18.13 -15.38 1.55
N ASP A 362 17.27 -16.35 1.84
CA ASP A 362 17.68 -17.58 2.55
C ASP A 362 18.49 -17.29 3.81
N ARG A 363 18.07 -16.28 4.60
CA ARG A 363 18.66 -15.77 5.86
C ARG A 363 19.95 -14.96 5.69
N GLU A 364 20.56 -14.92 4.49
CA GLU A 364 21.77 -14.13 4.24
C GLU A 364 21.43 -12.67 3.88
N PRO A 365 22.13 -11.68 4.47
CA PRO A 365 21.87 -10.27 4.26
C PRO A 365 22.50 -9.73 2.96
N TYR A 366 21.73 -8.94 2.23
CA TYR A 366 22.12 -8.21 1.02
C TYR A 366 21.82 -6.72 1.23
N PRO A 367 22.81 -5.82 1.11
CA PRO A 367 22.56 -4.39 1.24
C PRO A 367 21.70 -3.91 0.06
N TYR A 368 20.75 -3.01 0.34
CA TYR A 368 19.83 -2.52 -0.68
C TYR A 368 19.87 -1.00 -0.86
N HIS A 369 19.79 -0.22 0.21
CA HIS A 369 19.97 1.23 0.17
C HIS A 369 20.36 1.83 1.53
N LEU A 370 20.92 3.03 1.50
CA LEU A 370 21.15 3.90 2.62
C LEU A 370 20.50 5.26 2.34
N ALA A 371 19.57 5.68 3.19
CA ALA A 371 19.00 7.03 3.17
C ALA A 371 19.72 7.91 4.20
N ILE A 372 20.09 9.16 3.83
CA ILE A 372 20.75 10.13 4.70
C ILE A 372 19.98 11.44 4.65
N GLY A 373 19.51 11.93 5.79
CA GLY A 373 18.72 13.17 5.86
C GLY A 373 18.79 13.86 7.22
N ARG A 374 18.18 15.04 7.30
CA ARG A 374 18.20 15.87 8.54
C ARG A 374 16.99 15.62 9.45
N GLN A 375 16.01 14.84 8.97
CA GLN A 375 14.79 14.56 9.71
C GLN A 375 14.81 13.14 10.28
N TRP A 376 14.31 12.95 11.50
CA TRP A 376 14.24 11.63 12.15
C TRP A 376 13.30 10.66 11.41
N LEU A 377 12.18 11.14 10.82
CA LEU A 377 11.31 10.35 9.96
C LEU A 377 11.87 10.33 8.54
N LEU A 378 12.77 9.38 8.31
CA LEU A 378 13.58 9.32 7.10
C LEU A 378 13.05 8.26 6.12
N HIS A 379 12.76 8.68 4.89
CA HIS A 379 12.46 7.82 3.75
C HIS A 379 13.42 8.10 2.62
N TYR A 380 13.76 7.08 1.82
CA TYR A 380 14.73 7.22 0.73
C TYR A 380 14.35 8.33 -0.25
N PHE A 381 13.06 8.38 -0.65
CA PHE A 381 12.56 9.41 -1.60
C PHE A 381 12.53 10.84 -1.01
N SER A 382 12.47 10.99 0.30
CA SER A 382 12.49 12.29 0.97
C SER A 382 13.87 12.68 1.51
N ALA A 383 14.85 11.80 1.37
CA ALA A 383 16.21 12.03 1.87
C ALA A 383 17.03 12.98 1.02
N ASP A 384 16.53 13.32 -0.19
CA ASP A 384 17.24 14.15 -1.16
C ASP A 384 18.70 13.71 -1.36
N MET A 385 18.86 12.41 -1.67
CA MET A 385 20.18 11.77 -1.79
C MET A 385 21.04 12.37 -2.91
N LEU A 386 20.39 12.94 -3.93
CA LEU A 386 21.08 13.54 -5.08
C LEU A 386 21.61 14.96 -4.81
N SER A 387 21.19 15.61 -3.73
CA SER A 387 21.58 16.99 -3.44
C SER A 387 23.07 17.14 -3.07
N GLU A 388 23.67 16.09 -2.51
CA GLU A 388 25.03 16.13 -1.99
C GLU A 388 25.78 14.83 -2.37
N SER A 389 26.83 14.93 -3.17
CA SER A 389 27.56 13.76 -3.71
C SER A 389 28.12 12.82 -2.65
N TRP A 390 28.49 13.35 -1.47
CA TRP A 390 29.02 12.54 -0.37
C TRP A 390 28.00 11.53 0.18
N LYS A 391 26.68 11.83 0.08
CA LYS A 391 25.63 10.88 0.49
C LYS A 391 25.62 9.65 -0.42
N LEU A 392 25.72 9.86 -1.73
CA LEU A 392 25.81 8.76 -2.71
C LEU A 392 27.11 7.98 -2.54
N GLU A 393 28.19 8.64 -2.20
CA GLU A 393 29.48 7.99 -1.94
C GLU A 393 29.43 7.12 -0.68
N GLU A 394 28.75 7.57 0.38
CA GLU A 394 28.52 6.78 1.59
C GLU A 394 27.59 5.59 1.30
N GLU A 395 26.51 5.79 0.55
CA GLU A 395 25.64 4.70 0.10
C GLU A 395 26.41 3.67 -0.73
N ARG A 396 27.25 4.12 -1.65
CA ARG A 396 28.09 3.23 -2.49
C ARG A 396 29.00 2.36 -1.64
N ARG A 397 29.69 2.94 -0.66
CA ARG A 397 30.56 2.19 0.28
C ARG A 397 29.78 1.15 1.06
N PHE A 398 28.57 1.49 1.53
CA PHE A 398 27.70 0.53 2.20
C PHE A 398 27.26 -0.61 1.27
N LEU A 399 26.92 -0.32 0.02
CA LEU A 399 26.52 -1.34 -0.95
C LEU A 399 27.66 -2.23 -1.38
N GLU A 400 28.89 -1.69 -1.47
CA GLU A 400 30.07 -2.38 -1.95
C GLU A 400 30.65 -3.31 -0.87
N ASP A 401 30.86 -2.79 0.34
CA ASP A 401 31.36 -3.55 1.51
C ASP A 401 30.57 -3.16 2.77
N PRO A 402 29.39 -3.78 2.97
CA PRO A 402 28.55 -3.47 4.13
C PRO A 402 29.22 -3.84 5.46
N ARG A 403 30.12 -4.84 5.48
CA ARG A 403 30.85 -5.23 6.69
C ARG A 403 31.86 -4.16 7.11
N ALA A 404 32.58 -3.59 6.16
CA ALA A 404 33.48 -2.48 6.43
C ALA A 404 32.73 -1.19 6.81
N ALA A 405 31.61 -0.91 6.11
CA ALA A 405 30.81 0.29 6.32
C ALA A 405 30.09 0.32 7.68
N LEU A 406 29.56 -0.82 8.13
CA LEU A 406 28.80 -0.94 9.39
C LEU A 406 29.68 -1.38 10.59
N GLY A 407 30.82 -1.97 10.33
CA GLY A 407 31.64 -2.68 11.31
C GLY A 407 31.24 -4.15 11.47
N GLY A 408 32.23 -4.97 11.79
CA GLY A 408 32.06 -6.43 11.94
C GLY A 408 30.93 -6.83 12.88
N PRO A 409 30.86 -6.30 14.12
CA PRO A 409 29.82 -6.68 15.09
C PRO A 409 28.40 -6.38 14.60
N ALA A 410 28.17 -5.22 13.94
CA ALA A 410 26.84 -4.87 13.39
C ALA A 410 26.46 -5.79 12.24
N TRP A 411 27.42 -6.13 11.36
CA TRP A 411 27.15 -7.06 10.26
C TRP A 411 26.83 -8.48 10.77
N ASP A 412 27.56 -8.95 11.78
CA ASP A 412 27.31 -10.26 12.41
C ASP A 412 25.94 -10.28 13.13
N ALA A 413 25.54 -9.16 13.75
CA ALA A 413 24.20 -8.98 14.30
C ALA A 413 23.10 -9.06 13.22
N LEU A 414 23.30 -8.44 12.05
CA LEU A 414 22.37 -8.56 10.91
C LEU A 414 22.24 -10.01 10.43
N ARG A 415 23.32 -10.76 10.33
CA ARG A 415 23.26 -12.19 10.00
C ARG A 415 22.44 -12.97 11.03
N ALA A 416 22.65 -12.69 12.31
CA ALA A 416 21.86 -13.32 13.38
C ALA A 416 20.35 -12.96 13.27
N ILE A 417 20.00 -11.72 12.87
CA ILE A 417 18.61 -11.35 12.58
C ILE A 417 18.06 -12.23 11.45
N GLY A 418 18.76 -12.38 10.35
CA GLY A 418 18.31 -13.20 9.20
C GLY A 418 18.01 -14.64 9.63
N VAL A 419 18.89 -15.26 10.42
CA VAL A 419 18.69 -16.60 10.99
C VAL A 419 17.48 -16.64 11.92
N ARG A 420 17.31 -15.63 12.79
CA ARG A 420 16.21 -15.59 13.77
C ARG A 420 14.84 -15.37 13.11
N MET A 421 14.77 -14.54 12.07
CA MET A 421 13.55 -14.36 11.28
C MET A 421 13.15 -15.63 10.52
N ASP A 422 14.11 -16.39 10.05
CA ASP A 422 13.93 -17.69 9.39
C ASP A 422 12.96 -17.64 8.20
N LEU A 423 13.06 -16.57 7.40
CA LEU A 423 12.28 -16.35 6.17
C LEU A 423 13.18 -16.51 4.94
N ASP A 424 12.59 -16.96 3.84
CA ASP A 424 13.29 -17.12 2.56
C ASP A 424 13.49 -15.77 1.84
N TYR A 425 12.57 -14.84 2.05
CA TYR A 425 12.62 -13.44 1.62
C TYR A 425 12.05 -12.54 2.70
N CYS A 426 12.82 -11.61 3.19
CA CYS A 426 12.38 -10.54 4.10
C CYS A 426 13.39 -9.40 4.07
N GLY A 427 13.18 -8.37 4.87
CA GLY A 427 14.13 -7.28 5.00
C GLY A 427 13.98 -6.54 6.31
N ILE A 428 14.95 -5.65 6.56
CA ILE A 428 15.04 -4.84 7.77
C ILE A 428 15.40 -3.40 7.40
N ASP A 429 14.69 -2.45 8.02
CA ASP A 429 15.09 -1.04 8.10
C ASP A 429 15.72 -0.81 9.48
N PHE A 430 16.92 -0.24 9.51
CA PHE A 430 17.67 -0.04 10.75
C PHE A 430 18.58 1.19 10.67
N SER A 431 19.16 1.56 11.82
CA SER A 431 20.25 2.50 11.95
C SER A 431 21.36 1.93 12.82
N LEU A 432 22.47 2.63 12.92
CA LEU A 432 23.50 2.37 13.92
C LEU A 432 23.41 3.40 15.03
N LEU A 433 23.41 2.93 16.26
CA LEU A 433 23.55 3.77 17.44
C LEU A 433 25.01 4.20 17.64
N PRO A 434 25.30 5.26 18.41
CA PRO A 434 26.67 5.70 18.70
C PRO A 434 27.57 4.63 19.34
N ASP A 435 26.96 3.66 20.02
CA ASP A 435 27.66 2.51 20.63
C ASP A 435 27.86 1.32 19.65
N GLY A 436 27.48 1.48 18.38
CA GLY A 436 27.62 0.49 17.33
C GLY A 436 26.52 -0.55 17.27
N ARG A 437 25.51 -0.51 18.15
CA ARG A 437 24.36 -1.43 18.08
C ARG A 437 23.45 -1.10 16.89
N VAL A 438 22.83 -2.13 16.35
CA VAL A 438 21.81 -2.04 15.29
C VAL A 438 20.47 -1.67 15.93
N LEU A 439 20.00 -0.45 15.69
CA LEU A 439 18.65 0.01 16.04
C LEU A 439 17.66 -0.43 14.99
N VAL A 440 16.77 -1.33 15.31
CA VAL A 440 15.77 -1.90 14.38
C VAL A 440 14.52 -1.02 14.33
N PHE A 441 14.18 -0.51 13.15
CA PHE A 441 12.93 0.23 12.93
C PHE A 441 11.81 -0.68 12.48
N GLU A 442 12.12 -1.64 11.59
CA GLU A 442 11.15 -2.50 10.94
C GLU A 442 11.85 -3.75 10.41
N ALA A 443 11.25 -4.93 10.64
CA ALA A 443 11.70 -6.17 10.03
C ALA A 443 10.46 -6.95 9.58
N ASN A 444 10.32 -7.22 8.28
CA ASN A 444 9.15 -7.88 7.72
C ASN A 444 9.42 -8.51 6.35
N ALA A 445 8.42 -9.22 5.84
CA ALA A 445 8.47 -9.88 4.55
C ALA A 445 7.85 -9.06 3.39
N THR A 446 7.58 -7.75 3.57
CA THR A 446 6.96 -6.89 2.54
C THR A 446 7.92 -5.89 1.91
N MET A 447 9.22 -5.95 2.22
CA MET A 447 10.20 -4.98 1.72
C MET A 447 10.22 -4.96 0.19
N LEU A 448 10.08 -3.74 -0.36
CA LEU A 448 10.13 -3.51 -1.80
C LEU A 448 11.57 -3.54 -2.30
N VAL A 449 11.81 -4.29 -3.38
CA VAL A 449 13.06 -4.26 -4.15
C VAL A 449 12.73 -4.03 -5.62
N HIS A 450 13.31 -3.01 -6.20
CA HIS A 450 13.17 -2.69 -7.64
C HIS A 450 14.48 -2.12 -8.18
N PRO A 451 14.76 -2.30 -9.47
CA PRO A 451 15.88 -1.62 -10.11
C PRO A 451 15.60 -0.12 -10.27
N GLU A 452 16.63 0.69 -10.25
CA GLU A 452 16.56 2.10 -10.61
C GLU A 452 16.43 2.23 -12.14
N VAL A 453 15.43 2.98 -12.60
CA VAL A 453 15.03 3.06 -14.01
C VAL A 453 15.50 4.37 -14.64
N GLU A 454 15.49 5.45 -13.84
CA GLU A 454 15.89 6.78 -14.28
C GLU A 454 17.41 6.93 -14.30
N ASP A 455 17.90 7.77 -15.17
CA ASP A 455 19.34 8.05 -15.28
C ASP A 455 19.70 9.29 -14.46
N ASP A 456 19.41 9.22 -13.19
CA ASP A 456 19.53 10.29 -12.20
C ASP A 456 20.77 10.15 -11.30
N GLY A 457 21.70 9.27 -11.64
CA GLY A 457 22.89 8.99 -10.82
C GLY A 457 22.71 7.82 -9.85
N LEU A 458 21.51 7.21 -9.76
CA LEU A 458 21.25 6.07 -8.87
C LEU A 458 21.44 4.70 -9.53
N ARG A 459 21.64 4.64 -10.85
CA ARG A 459 21.78 3.37 -11.60
C ARG A 459 22.93 2.49 -11.14
N PHE A 460 23.94 3.04 -10.48
CA PHE A 460 25.03 2.22 -9.92
C PHE A 460 24.53 1.17 -8.94
N LYS A 461 23.38 1.40 -8.27
CA LYS A 461 22.74 0.48 -7.32
C LYS A 461 22.30 -0.82 -8.00
N ASN A 462 22.00 -0.79 -9.30
CA ASN A 462 21.46 -1.93 -10.02
C ASN A 462 22.39 -3.16 -10.01
N ALA A 463 23.70 -2.95 -9.94
CA ALA A 463 24.66 -4.06 -9.81
C ALA A 463 24.49 -4.82 -8.47
N TYR A 464 24.14 -4.12 -7.40
CA TYR A 464 23.90 -4.70 -6.08
C TYR A 464 22.48 -5.27 -5.95
N ILE A 465 21.48 -4.59 -6.54
CA ILE A 465 20.09 -5.06 -6.61
C ILE A 465 20.02 -6.37 -7.38
N GLN A 466 20.79 -6.52 -8.46
CA GLN A 466 20.86 -7.75 -9.24
C GLN A 466 21.33 -8.94 -8.39
N LYS A 467 22.26 -8.74 -7.44
CA LYS A 467 22.68 -9.80 -6.51
C LYS A 467 21.52 -10.36 -5.68
N ILE A 468 20.57 -9.51 -5.29
CA ILE A 468 19.36 -9.93 -4.55
C ILE A 468 18.48 -10.81 -5.44
N PHE A 469 18.27 -10.40 -6.70
CA PHE A 469 17.47 -11.18 -7.67
C PHE A 469 18.12 -12.52 -7.99
N ASP A 470 19.44 -12.54 -8.21
CA ASP A 470 20.21 -13.74 -8.48
C ASP A 470 20.17 -14.71 -7.28
N ALA A 471 20.33 -14.19 -6.07
CA ALA A 471 20.26 -15.01 -4.86
C ALA A 471 18.90 -15.69 -4.67
N LEU A 472 17.79 -14.97 -4.97
CA LEU A 472 16.44 -15.54 -4.91
C LEU A 472 16.21 -16.56 -6.02
N ASP A 473 16.73 -16.33 -7.22
CA ASP A 473 16.68 -17.29 -8.34
C ASP A 473 17.42 -18.58 -7.99
N ASP A 474 18.61 -18.45 -7.39
CA ASP A 474 19.42 -19.56 -6.91
C ASP A 474 18.75 -20.34 -5.78
N LEU A 475 18.13 -19.63 -4.82
CA LEU A 475 17.35 -20.26 -3.76
C LEU A 475 16.22 -21.11 -4.35
N MET A 476 15.43 -20.56 -5.26
CA MET A 476 14.35 -21.30 -5.91
C MET A 476 14.86 -22.55 -6.65
N ARG A 477 16.01 -22.46 -7.34
CA ARG A 477 16.63 -23.62 -8.02
C ARG A 477 17.04 -24.69 -7.02
N ARG A 478 17.69 -24.33 -5.92
CA ARG A 478 18.11 -25.28 -4.86
C ARG A 478 16.92 -25.98 -4.23
N ARG A 479 15.84 -25.24 -3.89
CA ARG A 479 14.62 -25.80 -3.25
C ARG A 479 13.91 -26.80 -4.17
N ILE A 480 13.79 -26.50 -5.46
CA ILE A 480 13.20 -27.41 -6.44
C ILE A 480 14.05 -28.68 -6.59
N GLY A 481 15.39 -28.53 -6.70
CA GLY A 481 16.30 -29.66 -6.82
C GLY A 481 16.24 -30.61 -5.61
N ALA A 482 16.24 -30.07 -4.39
CA ALA A 482 16.13 -30.85 -3.16
C ALA A 482 14.80 -31.61 -3.06
N SER A 483 13.66 -30.97 -3.43
CA SER A 483 12.35 -31.61 -3.44
C SER A 483 12.27 -32.76 -4.47
N ALA A 484 12.83 -32.57 -5.67
CA ALA A 484 12.86 -33.60 -6.70
C ALA A 484 13.75 -34.80 -6.30
N GLN A 485 14.80 -34.58 -5.53
CA GLN A 485 15.65 -35.65 -4.99
C GLN A 485 14.91 -36.43 -3.88
N ALA A 486 14.26 -35.75 -2.96
CA ALA A 486 13.49 -36.37 -1.88
C ALA A 486 12.29 -37.20 -2.41
N ALA A 487 11.71 -36.84 -3.54
CA ALA A 487 10.62 -37.58 -4.18
C ALA A 487 11.09 -38.87 -4.91
N ARG A 488 12.41 -39.08 -5.09
CA ARG A 488 13.02 -40.24 -5.75
C ARG A 488 13.55 -41.28 -4.75
N THR A 489 13.72 -40.89 -3.49
CA THR A 489 14.09 -41.76 -2.35
C THR A 489 12.85 -42.20 -1.60
#